data_cc5a702c3f78f3888cbec88bf92a0a37
#
_entry.id   cc5a702c3f78f3888cbec88bf92a0a37
#
_cell.length_a   1.000
_cell.length_b   1.000
_cell.length_c   1.000
_cell.angle_alpha   90.00
_cell.angle_beta   90.00
_cell.angle_gamma   90.00
#
_symmetry.space_group_name_H-M   'P 1'
#
loop_
_entity.id
_entity.type
_entity.pdbx_description
1 polymer ?
#
loop_
_entity_poly.entity_id
_entity_poly.type
_entity_poly.pdbx_seq_one_letter_code
_entity_poly.pdbx_strand_id
1 'polypeptide(L)'
;MTMGTHWTRRRFLSQAGAAAASLAVGGSAESAAAAVAPLRGRFLTHVSVLRVNQIEVTPTRNIGEDEAVDNRPERVRSRREAFARGCPDGRMTWAISWLALHDQRKEYQEARRLLASYHDRYGDEITFIPGGYFAPMYDTRENNRRTIHDALAMVTSMVGAGYRPQSLVAGFMDAENQRLLAADEGIHVCQGQIWSQHGIDNGDGDGGICYPYYPSREHYLKPAQGKADFIDCVCLDGWTCDFLTARRQGFEGGFNSRVGVGPIETVGNLGVAVGRKEMMDTTAIHFDRGQALNGFGFVTSIWELSIGHDEDLTAWLEAVRARWPDTRVMTEGAFGLEWRSHTPNNDALNYRFEEKGTGAPGSEKELEIKWFMNREFRLALIRDWQKDTPPMVLDFTRYDLKAAEPQGLQREWSLMNVLNQKGTRPQDKPRLLSQLSADDQQRIYARYPELHGVKQELRG
;
A
#
# COMPACT_ATOMS: atom_id res chain seq x y z
N MET A 1 49.46 17.23 -41.24
CA MET A 1 50.29 16.11 -40.79
C MET A 1 49.55 15.50 -39.61
N THR A 2 48.88 14.43 -39.89
CA THR A 2 49.11 13.04 -39.43
C THR A 2 48.68 12.86 -37.97
N MET A 3 47.95 11.92 -37.53
CA MET A 3 47.32 10.69 -38.05
C MET A 3 46.22 10.28 -37.06
N GLY A 4 45.16 9.73 -37.59
CA GLY A 4 44.12 9.07 -36.81
C GLY A 4 44.58 7.69 -36.34
N THR A 5 43.90 7.17 -35.31
CA THR A 5 43.79 5.74 -35.09
C THR A 5 42.39 5.36 -34.67
N HIS A 6 41.73 4.75 -35.65
CA HIS A 6 40.53 3.92 -35.42
C HIS A 6 40.89 2.70 -34.57
N TRP A 7 40.07 2.39 -33.56
CA TRP A 7 40.04 1.05 -32.95
C TRP A 7 38.73 0.38 -33.30
N THR A 8 38.83 -0.57 -34.25
CA THR A 8 37.76 -1.46 -34.68
C THR A 8 37.58 -2.62 -33.70
N ARG A 9 36.31 -2.91 -33.38
CA ARG A 9 35.87 -4.18 -32.78
C ARG A 9 36.26 -5.34 -33.73
N ARG A 10 37.13 -6.25 -33.26
CA ARG A 10 37.20 -7.68 -33.67
C ARG A 10 38.48 -8.30 -33.10
N ARG A 11 38.26 -9.18 -32.09
CA ARG A 11 39.06 -10.42 -31.87
C ARG A 11 38.85 -10.90 -30.43
N PHE A 12 37.90 -11.82 -30.28
CA PHE A 12 38.00 -12.88 -29.29
C PHE A 12 37.04 -13.99 -29.73
N LEU A 13 37.47 -14.78 -30.68
CA LEU A 13 36.97 -16.12 -30.96
C LEU A 13 38.14 -16.89 -31.56
N SER A 14 38.68 -17.75 -30.77
CA SER A 14 39.29 -19.02 -31.22
C SER A 14 40.19 -19.58 -30.12
N GLN A 15 39.70 -20.58 -29.44
CA GLN A 15 40.39 -21.81 -29.14
C GLN A 15 39.39 -22.78 -28.53
N ALA A 16 38.80 -23.54 -29.42
CA ALA A 16 38.16 -24.80 -29.10
C ALA A 16 39.17 -25.89 -29.31
N GLY A 17 39.40 -26.70 -28.32
CA GLY A 17 40.23 -27.91 -28.37
C GLY A 17 39.46 -29.06 -27.73
N ALA A 18 39.13 -30.03 -28.52
CA ALA A 18 38.29 -31.19 -28.25
C ALA A 18 38.90 -32.12 -27.17
N ALA A 19 38.01 -32.72 -26.37
CA ALA A 19 38.10 -34.11 -25.93
C ALA A 19 36.69 -34.66 -25.71
N ALA A 20 36.30 -35.59 -26.54
CA ALA A 20 35.11 -36.39 -26.40
C ALA A 20 35.37 -37.58 -25.49
N ALA A 21 34.43 -37.96 -24.64
CA ALA A 21 33.82 -39.32 -24.63
C ALA A 21 32.96 -39.53 -23.38
N SER A 22 31.67 -39.73 -23.66
CA SER A 22 30.74 -40.71 -23.08
C SER A 22 30.61 -40.84 -21.56
N LEU A 23 29.39 -40.54 -21.06
CA LEU A 23 28.46 -41.58 -20.57
C LEU A 23 27.11 -40.92 -20.25
N ALA A 24 26.09 -41.36 -20.96
CA ALA A 24 24.71 -41.00 -20.66
C ALA A 24 24.27 -41.69 -19.35
N VAL A 25 23.91 -40.89 -18.37
CA VAL A 25 22.97 -41.28 -17.34
C VAL A 25 21.95 -40.16 -17.28
N GLY A 26 20.75 -40.43 -17.74
CA GLY A 26 19.60 -39.56 -17.65
C GLY A 26 19.25 -39.33 -16.19
N GLY A 27 19.58 -38.16 -15.69
CA GLY A 27 19.04 -37.55 -14.49
C GLY A 27 18.54 -36.20 -14.91
N SER A 28 17.23 -36.04 -14.98
CA SER A 28 16.58 -34.73 -15.02
C SER A 28 17.02 -33.98 -13.76
N ALA A 29 18.07 -33.16 -13.88
CA ALA A 29 18.36 -32.14 -12.89
C ALA A 29 17.22 -31.10 -13.02
N GLU A 30 16.13 -31.30 -12.30
CA GLU A 30 15.30 -30.18 -11.89
C GLU A 30 16.24 -29.22 -11.17
N SER A 31 16.55 -28.13 -11.84
CA SER A 31 17.20 -26.98 -11.22
C SER A 31 16.30 -26.57 -10.07
N ALA A 32 16.62 -27.00 -8.86
CA ALA A 32 16.01 -26.47 -7.66
C ALA A 32 16.30 -24.98 -7.68
N ALA A 33 15.31 -24.18 -8.09
CA ALA A 33 15.40 -22.73 -7.97
C ALA A 33 15.76 -22.43 -6.51
N ALA A 34 16.90 -21.80 -6.29
CA ALA A 34 17.32 -21.47 -4.95
C ALA A 34 16.19 -20.70 -4.27
N ALA A 35 15.72 -21.22 -3.14
CA ALA A 35 14.61 -20.60 -2.42
C ALA A 35 14.99 -19.15 -2.10
N VAL A 36 14.18 -18.21 -2.58
CA VAL A 36 14.39 -16.78 -2.31
C VAL A 36 14.27 -16.56 -0.81
N ALA A 37 15.26 -15.91 -0.21
CA ALA A 37 15.25 -15.64 1.22
C ALA A 37 14.06 -14.72 1.56
N PRO A 38 13.34 -14.96 2.67
CA PRO A 38 12.20 -14.14 3.04
C PRO A 38 12.65 -12.72 3.44
N LEU A 39 11.83 -11.72 3.13
CA LEU A 39 12.03 -10.34 3.55
C LEU A 39 12.10 -10.25 5.09
N ARG A 40 13.04 -9.44 5.60
CA ARG A 40 13.25 -9.24 7.04
C ARG A 40 13.48 -7.78 7.36
N GLY A 41 13.06 -7.34 8.54
CA GLY A 41 13.33 -6.00 9.05
C GLY A 41 12.08 -5.16 9.27
N ARG A 42 12.30 -3.85 9.48
CA ARG A 42 11.25 -2.84 9.65
C ARG A 42 11.35 -1.83 8.54
N PHE A 43 10.25 -1.57 7.88
CA PHE A 43 10.17 -0.69 6.71
C PHE A 43 9.12 0.38 6.95
N LEU A 44 9.50 1.63 6.68
CA LEU A 44 8.61 2.77 6.76
C LEU A 44 8.67 3.54 5.46
N THR A 45 7.49 3.82 4.88
CA THR A 45 7.36 4.72 3.74
C THR A 45 6.50 5.93 4.12
N HIS A 46 6.82 7.08 3.55
CA HIS A 46 6.05 8.30 3.69
C HIS A 46 5.86 8.94 2.32
N VAL A 47 4.62 9.18 1.97
CA VAL A 47 4.22 9.89 0.75
C VAL A 47 3.67 11.25 1.11
N SER A 48 4.15 12.29 0.43
CA SER A 48 3.49 13.60 0.44
C SER A 48 2.91 13.91 -0.92
N VAL A 49 1.73 14.50 -0.92
CA VAL A 49 0.94 14.77 -2.13
C VAL A 49 0.98 16.26 -2.47
N LEU A 50 1.34 16.57 -3.73
CA LEU A 50 1.14 17.88 -4.36
C LEU A 50 -0.03 17.76 -5.33
N ARG A 51 -1.13 18.47 -5.07
CA ARG A 51 -2.34 18.40 -5.90
C ARG A 51 -2.98 19.77 -6.09
N VAL A 52 -3.91 19.87 -7.03
CA VAL A 52 -4.69 21.10 -7.26
C VAL A 52 -5.96 21.10 -6.43
N ASN A 53 -6.64 19.97 -6.39
CA ASN A 53 -7.93 19.83 -5.73
C ASN A 53 -7.93 18.60 -4.83
N GLN A 54 -8.84 18.59 -3.88
CA GLN A 54 -9.00 17.46 -2.96
C GLN A 54 -9.25 16.14 -3.69
N ILE A 55 -10.13 16.13 -4.68
CA ILE A 55 -10.37 14.99 -5.56
C ILE A 55 -10.19 15.46 -7.00
N GLU A 56 -9.06 15.15 -7.58
CA GLU A 56 -8.74 15.49 -8.96
C GLU A 56 -9.12 14.37 -9.88
N VAL A 57 -9.78 14.69 -10.97
CA VAL A 57 -10.15 13.70 -11.98
C VAL A 57 -9.51 14.06 -13.31
N THR A 58 -10.04 15.11 -13.92
CA THR A 58 -9.57 15.67 -15.17
C THR A 58 -9.84 17.18 -15.15
N PRO A 59 -9.24 17.97 -16.04
CA PRO A 59 -9.52 19.41 -16.13
C PRO A 59 -11.03 19.72 -16.33
N THR A 60 -11.78 18.80 -16.91
CA THR A 60 -13.20 18.96 -17.22
C THR A 60 -14.15 18.37 -16.17
N ARG A 61 -13.63 17.57 -15.21
CA ARG A 61 -14.41 16.88 -14.20
C ARG A 61 -13.86 17.08 -12.80
N ASN A 62 -13.34 18.24 -12.56
CA ASN A 62 -12.85 18.63 -11.28
C ASN A 62 -14.00 18.80 -10.28
N ILE A 63 -13.99 18.06 -9.20
CA ILE A 63 -15.09 18.03 -8.21
C ILE A 63 -14.65 18.46 -6.81
N GLY A 64 -13.38 18.70 -6.59
CA GLY A 64 -12.85 19.18 -5.30
C GLY A 64 -12.65 20.70 -5.29
N GLU A 65 -12.47 21.25 -4.09
CA GLU A 65 -12.08 22.64 -3.93
C GLU A 65 -10.63 22.86 -4.34
N ASP A 66 -10.29 24.06 -4.83
CA ASP A 66 -8.91 24.42 -5.17
C ASP A 66 -8.06 24.55 -3.91
N GLU A 67 -7.08 23.69 -3.76
CA GLU A 67 -6.13 23.67 -2.65
C GLU A 67 -4.80 24.39 -2.94
N ALA A 68 -4.73 25.22 -3.98
CA ALA A 68 -3.47 25.91 -4.35
C ALA A 68 -2.85 26.69 -3.20
N VAL A 69 -3.66 27.22 -2.29
CA VAL A 69 -3.20 27.95 -1.10
C VAL A 69 -2.34 27.07 -0.18
N ASP A 70 -2.59 25.78 -0.13
CA ASP A 70 -1.88 24.83 0.71
C ASP A 70 -0.77 24.08 -0.06
N ASN A 71 -0.80 24.11 -1.38
CA ASN A 71 0.16 23.44 -2.23
C ASN A 71 1.26 24.37 -2.77
N ARG A 72 1.73 25.30 -1.92
CA ARG A 72 2.76 26.28 -2.25
C ARG A 72 4.18 25.75 -2.02
N PRO A 73 5.20 26.32 -2.67
CA PRO A 73 6.59 25.93 -2.47
C PRO A 73 7.04 25.96 -1.00
N GLU A 74 6.53 26.89 -0.19
CA GLU A 74 6.84 27.02 1.23
C GLU A 74 6.35 25.79 2.01
N ARG A 75 5.17 25.27 1.70
CA ARG A 75 4.62 24.08 2.33
C ARG A 75 5.41 22.83 1.91
N VAL A 76 5.82 22.75 0.65
CA VAL A 76 6.71 21.68 0.17
C VAL A 76 8.05 21.70 0.93
N ARG A 77 8.65 22.89 1.14
CA ARG A 77 9.89 23.04 1.93
C ARG A 77 9.65 22.62 3.38
N SER A 78 8.62 23.16 4.04
CA SER A 78 8.29 22.85 5.43
C SER A 78 8.15 21.35 5.65
N ARG A 79 7.39 20.66 4.78
CA ARG A 79 7.19 19.22 4.85
C ARG A 79 8.50 18.43 4.70
N ARG A 80 9.34 18.79 3.71
CA ARG A 80 10.62 18.09 3.52
C ARG A 80 11.60 18.35 4.68
N GLU A 81 11.63 19.56 5.20
CA GLU A 81 12.44 19.91 6.36
C GLU A 81 11.99 19.19 7.62
N ALA A 82 10.67 19.12 7.85
CA ALA A 82 10.10 18.36 8.97
C ALA A 82 10.48 16.87 8.89
N PHE A 83 10.34 16.28 7.70
CA PHE A 83 10.79 14.92 7.47
C PHE A 83 12.29 14.73 7.73
N ALA A 84 13.12 15.65 7.25
CA ALA A 84 14.58 15.59 7.46
C ALA A 84 14.98 15.78 8.92
N ARG A 85 14.27 16.60 9.68
CA ARG A 85 14.51 16.71 11.15
C ARG A 85 14.21 15.37 11.84
N GLY A 86 13.09 14.75 11.52
CA GLY A 86 12.71 13.48 12.12
C GLY A 86 13.56 12.30 11.64
N CYS A 87 13.95 12.29 10.36
CA CYS A 87 14.75 11.24 9.74
C CYS A 87 15.74 11.80 8.71
N PRO A 88 16.94 12.25 9.12
CA PRO A 88 17.91 12.91 8.24
C PRO A 88 18.35 12.07 7.03
N ASP A 89 18.50 10.77 7.21
CA ASP A 89 18.96 9.83 6.17
C ASP A 89 17.80 9.16 5.44
N GLY A 90 16.55 9.48 5.81
CA GLY A 90 15.35 8.92 5.20
C GLY A 90 15.08 9.50 3.82
N ARG A 91 14.43 8.69 2.99
CA ARG A 91 13.91 9.09 1.68
C ARG A 91 12.40 8.99 1.69
N MET A 92 11.74 9.98 1.09
CA MET A 92 10.29 9.98 0.98
C MET A 92 9.85 9.97 -0.49
N THR A 93 8.58 9.70 -0.71
CA THR A 93 7.96 9.75 -2.02
C THR A 93 7.11 11.02 -2.13
N TRP A 94 7.26 11.73 -3.23
CA TRP A 94 6.42 12.84 -3.62
C TRP A 94 5.51 12.43 -4.77
N ALA A 95 4.21 12.46 -4.54
CA ALA A 95 3.22 12.16 -5.57
C ALA A 95 2.59 13.46 -6.08
N ILE A 96 2.77 13.74 -7.36
CA ILE A 96 2.24 14.96 -8.01
C ILE A 96 1.03 14.57 -8.82
N SER A 97 -0.12 15.18 -8.55
CA SER A 97 -1.32 14.90 -9.34
C SER A 97 -1.16 15.34 -10.79
N TRP A 98 -1.89 14.67 -11.69
CA TRP A 98 -1.87 15.00 -13.10
C TRP A 98 -2.23 16.46 -13.37
N LEU A 99 -3.22 17.03 -12.66
CA LEU A 99 -3.55 18.44 -12.76
C LEU A 99 -2.41 19.34 -12.27
N ALA A 100 -1.75 19.00 -11.17
CA ALA A 100 -0.63 19.78 -10.63
C ALA A 100 0.62 19.70 -11.53
N LEU A 101 0.79 18.63 -12.31
CA LEU A 101 1.81 18.55 -13.34
C LEU A 101 1.54 19.53 -14.49
N HIS A 102 0.29 19.72 -14.87
CA HIS A 102 -0.13 20.63 -15.96
C HIS A 102 -0.37 22.08 -15.53
N ASP A 103 -0.48 22.36 -14.23
CA ASP A 103 -0.81 23.68 -13.74
C ASP A 103 0.28 24.71 -14.08
N GLN A 104 -0.13 25.81 -14.73
CA GLN A 104 0.77 26.87 -15.19
C GLN A 104 0.97 28.01 -14.20
N ARG A 105 0.30 27.95 -13.04
CA ARG A 105 0.51 28.93 -11.96
C ARG A 105 1.98 28.90 -11.50
N LYS A 106 2.53 30.08 -11.20
CA LYS A 106 3.95 30.22 -10.81
C LYS A 106 4.31 29.33 -9.62
N GLU A 107 3.42 29.24 -8.65
CA GLU A 107 3.58 28.44 -7.44
C GLU A 107 3.76 26.97 -7.76
N TYR A 108 2.96 26.40 -8.66
CA TYR A 108 3.10 24.99 -9.06
C TYR A 108 4.36 24.74 -9.90
N GLN A 109 4.74 25.69 -10.77
CA GLN A 109 5.99 25.59 -11.51
C GLN A 109 7.20 25.61 -10.56
N GLU A 110 7.17 26.47 -9.54
CA GLU A 110 8.22 26.53 -8.51
C GLU A 110 8.22 25.26 -7.62
N ALA A 111 7.06 24.78 -7.18
CA ALA A 111 6.94 23.56 -6.41
C ALA A 111 7.51 22.35 -7.19
N ARG A 112 7.18 22.20 -8.47
CA ARG A 112 7.73 21.13 -9.32
C ARG A 112 9.26 21.20 -9.45
N ARG A 113 9.84 22.41 -9.66
CA ARG A 113 11.32 22.58 -9.68
C ARG A 113 11.95 22.20 -8.33
N LEU A 114 11.29 22.56 -7.23
CA LEU A 114 11.75 22.23 -5.89
C LEU A 114 11.76 20.72 -5.67
N LEU A 115 10.68 20.03 -6.03
CA LEU A 115 10.59 18.59 -5.92
C LEU A 115 11.64 17.87 -6.78
N ALA A 116 11.87 18.32 -8.02
CA ALA A 116 12.96 17.77 -8.84
C ALA A 116 14.33 17.90 -8.12
N SER A 117 14.60 19.04 -7.49
CA SER A 117 15.84 19.25 -6.71
C SER A 117 15.95 18.33 -5.48
N TYR A 118 14.85 17.85 -4.93
CA TYR A 118 14.86 16.91 -3.79
C TYR A 118 15.26 15.51 -4.20
N HIS A 119 14.97 15.11 -5.45
CA HIS A 119 15.53 13.89 -5.99
C HIS A 119 17.07 13.93 -5.97
N ASP A 120 17.66 14.99 -6.52
CA ASP A 120 19.11 15.15 -6.58
C ASP A 120 19.76 15.27 -5.19
N ARG A 121 19.11 16.01 -4.30
CA ARG A 121 19.68 16.35 -2.99
C ARG A 121 19.52 15.27 -1.95
N TYR A 122 18.39 14.58 -1.94
CA TYR A 122 18.00 13.64 -0.88
C TYR A 122 17.76 12.22 -1.38
N GLY A 123 17.67 12.02 -2.70
CA GLY A 123 17.28 10.74 -3.27
C GLY A 123 15.80 10.42 -3.10
N ASP A 124 14.96 11.46 -2.90
CA ASP A 124 13.51 11.28 -2.82
C ASP A 124 12.98 10.76 -4.17
N GLU A 125 11.95 9.94 -4.12
CA GLU A 125 11.22 9.53 -5.30
C GLU A 125 10.19 10.59 -5.69
N ILE A 126 10.19 10.99 -6.95
CA ILE A 126 9.17 11.88 -7.51
C ILE A 126 8.29 11.04 -8.42
N THR A 127 7.05 10.84 -8.02
CA THR A 127 6.07 10.09 -8.79
C THR A 127 4.81 10.90 -9.03
N PHE A 128 3.74 10.26 -9.46
CA PHE A 128 2.52 10.94 -9.88
C PHE A 128 1.25 10.21 -9.41
N ILE A 129 0.16 10.98 -9.41
CA ILE A 129 -1.21 10.50 -9.25
C ILE A 129 -1.90 10.68 -10.60
N PRO A 130 -2.42 9.61 -11.24
CA PRO A 130 -3.07 9.70 -12.54
C PRO A 130 -4.49 10.27 -12.41
N GLY A 131 -4.80 11.33 -13.12
CA GLY A 131 -6.15 11.88 -13.25
C GLY A 131 -6.85 12.28 -11.96
N GLY A 132 -6.88 11.42 -10.96
CA GLY A 132 -7.46 11.64 -9.64
C GLY A 132 -7.05 10.57 -8.66
N TYR A 133 -7.17 10.85 -7.36
CA TYR A 133 -6.75 9.93 -6.31
C TYR A 133 -7.55 8.61 -6.32
N PHE A 134 -8.81 8.68 -6.74
CA PHE A 134 -9.67 7.51 -6.97
C PHE A 134 -10.05 7.44 -8.46
N ALA A 135 -9.05 7.45 -9.31
CA ALA A 135 -9.20 7.61 -10.75
C ALA A 135 -10.28 6.71 -11.39
N PRO A 136 -10.40 5.40 -11.07
CA PRO A 136 -11.41 4.55 -11.70
C PRO A 136 -12.86 4.91 -11.38
N MET A 137 -13.11 5.70 -10.33
CA MET A 137 -14.47 6.16 -9.99
C MET A 137 -14.90 7.37 -10.81
N TYR A 138 -13.95 8.15 -11.30
CA TYR A 138 -14.21 9.45 -11.87
C TYR A 138 -13.90 9.52 -13.35
N ASP A 139 -13.12 8.55 -13.89
CA ASP A 139 -12.75 8.52 -15.28
C ASP A 139 -12.67 7.08 -15.82
N THR A 140 -12.70 6.95 -17.16
CA THR A 140 -12.59 5.66 -17.81
C THR A 140 -11.19 5.08 -17.67
N ARG A 141 -11.08 3.75 -17.74
CA ARG A 141 -9.78 3.06 -17.73
C ARG A 141 -8.84 3.55 -18.84
N GLU A 142 -9.40 3.80 -20.02
CA GLU A 142 -8.63 4.32 -21.15
C GLU A 142 -8.11 5.74 -20.89
N ASN A 143 -8.91 6.62 -20.33
CA ASN A 143 -8.45 7.94 -19.93
C ASN A 143 -7.40 7.86 -18.84
N ASN A 144 -7.59 7.03 -17.84
CA ASN A 144 -6.60 6.80 -16.79
C ASN A 144 -5.26 6.30 -17.37
N ARG A 145 -5.30 5.39 -18.33
CA ARG A 145 -4.09 4.94 -19.05
C ARG A 145 -3.39 6.09 -19.74
N ARG A 146 -4.12 6.97 -20.42
CA ARG A 146 -3.52 8.15 -21.08
C ARG A 146 -2.90 9.11 -20.07
N THR A 147 -3.58 9.37 -18.95
CA THR A 147 -3.05 10.26 -17.91
C THR A 147 -1.84 9.63 -17.20
N ILE A 148 -1.78 8.32 -17.05
CA ILE A 148 -0.58 7.61 -16.57
C ILE A 148 0.60 7.85 -17.49
N HIS A 149 0.43 7.59 -18.78
CA HIS A 149 1.49 7.79 -19.77
C HIS A 149 1.99 9.24 -19.84
N ASP A 150 1.06 10.19 -19.89
CA ASP A 150 1.36 11.63 -19.93
C ASP A 150 2.06 12.10 -18.64
N ALA A 151 1.53 11.77 -17.46
CA ALA A 151 2.15 12.14 -16.20
C ALA A 151 3.56 11.55 -16.04
N LEU A 152 3.77 10.31 -16.46
CA LEU A 152 5.08 9.68 -16.45
C LEU A 152 6.09 10.45 -17.34
N ALA A 153 5.68 10.82 -18.54
CA ALA A 153 6.51 11.61 -19.44
C ALA A 153 6.87 12.98 -18.82
N MET A 154 5.90 13.64 -18.20
CA MET A 154 6.11 14.93 -17.52
C MET A 154 7.06 14.82 -16.34
N VAL A 155 6.87 13.83 -15.45
CA VAL A 155 7.75 13.61 -14.28
C VAL A 155 9.17 13.28 -14.76
N THR A 156 9.33 12.43 -15.76
CA THR A 156 10.63 12.10 -16.35
C THR A 156 11.32 13.34 -16.90
N SER A 157 10.59 14.17 -17.64
CA SER A 157 11.13 15.43 -18.19
C SER A 157 11.48 16.44 -17.10
N MET A 158 10.67 16.53 -16.06
CA MET A 158 10.82 17.48 -14.96
C MET A 158 12.06 17.18 -14.10
N VAL A 159 12.29 15.92 -13.76
CA VAL A 159 13.41 15.51 -12.90
C VAL A 159 14.71 15.45 -13.71
N GLY A 160 14.65 15.01 -14.96
CA GLY A 160 15.80 15.01 -15.84
C GLY A 160 16.02 13.72 -16.61
N ALA A 161 16.96 13.77 -17.55
CA ALA A 161 17.23 12.66 -18.45
C ALA A 161 17.68 11.40 -17.69
N GLY A 162 16.97 10.30 -17.94
CA GLY A 162 17.25 9.00 -17.33
C GLY A 162 16.51 8.74 -16.03
N TYR A 163 15.81 9.73 -15.46
CA TYR A 163 14.93 9.50 -14.33
C TYR A 163 13.68 8.74 -14.75
N ARG A 164 13.26 7.79 -13.90
CA ARG A 164 11.97 7.12 -14.02
C ARG A 164 11.47 6.80 -12.62
N PRO A 165 10.24 7.18 -12.24
CA PRO A 165 9.65 6.76 -10.96
C PRO A 165 9.53 5.25 -10.90
N GLN A 166 9.65 4.69 -9.72
CA GLN A 166 9.57 3.26 -9.48
C GLN A 166 8.17 2.82 -9.04
N SER A 167 7.34 3.80 -8.64
CA SER A 167 5.97 3.57 -8.18
C SER A 167 4.98 4.53 -8.84
N LEU A 168 3.70 4.19 -8.71
CA LEU A 168 2.55 5.06 -8.93
C LEU A 168 1.76 5.15 -7.64
N VAL A 169 1.18 6.30 -7.33
CA VAL A 169 0.35 6.53 -6.15
C VAL A 169 -1.09 6.81 -6.57
N ALA A 170 -2.04 6.09 -5.98
CA ALA A 170 -3.47 6.32 -6.15
C ALA A 170 -4.22 5.85 -4.91
N GLY A 171 -5.40 6.40 -4.63
CA GLY A 171 -6.25 5.89 -3.56
C GLY A 171 -6.70 4.48 -3.83
N PHE A 172 -7.06 4.19 -5.08
CA PHE A 172 -7.05 2.86 -5.67
C PHE A 172 -6.94 2.92 -7.19
N MET A 173 -6.42 1.86 -7.76
CA MET A 173 -6.20 1.71 -9.19
C MET A 173 -6.74 0.37 -9.66
N ASP A 174 -7.54 0.38 -10.72
CA ASP A 174 -8.09 -0.83 -11.30
C ASP A 174 -7.02 -1.81 -11.79
N ALA A 175 -7.37 -3.08 -11.80
CA ALA A 175 -6.45 -4.17 -12.16
C ALA A 175 -5.88 -4.04 -13.58
N GLU A 176 -6.69 -3.57 -14.55
CA GLU A 176 -6.23 -3.42 -15.93
C GLU A 176 -5.14 -2.35 -16.05
N ASN A 177 -5.32 -1.18 -15.41
CA ASN A 177 -4.29 -0.15 -15.41
C ASN A 177 -3.05 -0.53 -14.60
N GLN A 178 -3.17 -1.30 -13.52
CA GLN A 178 -2.00 -1.86 -12.83
C GLN A 178 -1.23 -2.86 -13.73
N ARG A 179 -1.95 -3.66 -14.51
CA ARG A 179 -1.34 -4.56 -15.49
C ARG A 179 -0.59 -3.81 -16.59
N LEU A 180 -1.19 -2.76 -17.14
CA LEU A 180 -0.58 -1.92 -18.17
C LEU A 180 0.60 -1.10 -17.62
N LEU A 181 0.50 -0.62 -16.39
CA LEU A 181 1.60 0.06 -15.70
C LEU A 181 2.86 -0.82 -15.67
N ALA A 182 2.70 -2.09 -15.32
CA ALA A 182 3.81 -3.04 -15.31
C ALA A 182 4.28 -3.43 -16.71
N ALA A 183 3.35 -3.76 -17.62
CA ALA A 183 3.68 -4.31 -18.94
C ALA A 183 4.19 -3.26 -19.93
N ASP A 184 3.55 -2.09 -19.96
CA ASP A 184 3.83 -1.05 -20.96
C ASP A 184 4.83 -0.02 -20.42
N GLU A 185 4.73 0.34 -19.13
CA GLU A 185 5.55 1.37 -18.53
C GLU A 185 6.72 0.82 -17.69
N GLY A 186 6.75 -0.47 -17.40
CA GLY A 186 7.80 -1.10 -16.60
C GLY A 186 7.84 -0.62 -15.14
N ILE A 187 6.73 -0.12 -14.63
CA ILE A 187 6.56 0.28 -13.22
C ILE A 187 5.83 -0.85 -12.51
N HIS A 188 6.50 -1.48 -11.55
CA HIS A 188 6.05 -2.69 -10.87
C HIS A 188 5.56 -2.46 -9.45
N VAL A 189 5.32 -1.22 -9.06
CA VAL A 189 4.81 -0.86 -7.73
C VAL A 189 3.68 0.15 -7.89
N CYS A 190 2.57 -0.11 -7.23
CA CYS A 190 1.43 0.79 -7.18
C CYS A 190 0.92 0.87 -5.73
N GLN A 191 0.96 2.07 -5.13
CA GLN A 191 0.09 2.31 -3.99
C GLN A 191 -1.32 2.42 -4.56
N GLY A 192 -2.01 1.31 -4.63
CA GLY A 192 -3.19 1.14 -5.47
C GLY A 192 -4.43 0.73 -4.70
N GLN A 193 -4.42 0.81 -3.36
CA GLN A 193 -5.58 0.46 -2.54
C GLN A 193 -5.50 1.11 -1.15
N ILE A 194 -6.61 1.09 -0.46
CA ILE A 194 -6.74 1.41 0.96
C ILE A 194 -7.58 0.32 1.59
N TRP A 195 -6.93 -0.61 2.26
CA TRP A 195 -7.54 -1.86 2.73
C TRP A 195 -8.70 -1.66 3.73
N SER A 196 -8.64 -0.59 4.51
CA SER A 196 -9.58 -0.28 5.58
C SER A 196 -10.72 0.65 5.14
N GLN A 197 -10.63 1.25 3.97
CA GLN A 197 -11.59 2.26 3.54
C GLN A 197 -12.95 1.62 3.21
N HIS A 198 -13.96 2.00 3.98
CA HIS A 198 -15.33 1.55 3.79
C HIS A 198 -16.28 2.70 4.05
N GLY A 199 -17.02 3.11 3.00
CA GLY A 199 -17.97 4.20 3.07
C GLY A 199 -17.36 5.59 3.30
N ILE A 200 -16.04 5.76 3.11
CA ILE A 200 -15.33 7.04 3.19
C ILE A 200 -14.98 7.51 1.79
N ASP A 201 -15.08 8.83 1.55
CA ASP A 201 -14.79 9.50 0.27
C ASP A 201 -15.55 8.89 -0.92
N ASN A 202 -16.72 8.30 -0.66
CA ASN A 202 -17.49 7.51 -1.63
C ASN A 202 -16.68 6.36 -2.24
N GLY A 203 -15.54 6.02 -1.63
CA GLY A 203 -14.65 4.98 -2.08
C GLY A 203 -14.93 3.74 -1.26
N ASP A 204 -15.56 2.78 -1.84
CA ASP A 204 -15.77 1.48 -1.25
C ASP A 204 -14.63 0.56 -1.68
N GLY A 205 -13.39 1.03 -1.48
CA GLY A 205 -12.16 0.35 -1.88
C GLY A 205 -11.70 -0.71 -0.90
N ASP A 206 -12.54 -1.16 0.01
CA ASP A 206 -12.16 -2.15 1.01
C ASP A 206 -12.31 -3.60 0.56
N GLY A 207 -11.57 -4.45 1.21
CA GLY A 207 -11.54 -5.89 0.93
C GLY A 207 -10.16 -6.42 0.62
N GLY A 208 -9.17 -5.55 0.46
CA GLY A 208 -7.79 -5.91 0.20
C GLY A 208 -7.02 -6.41 1.43
N ILE A 209 -5.71 -6.44 1.32
CA ILE A 209 -4.74 -6.84 2.34
C ILE A 209 -3.90 -5.63 2.71
N CYS A 210 -3.68 -5.37 4.00
CA CYS A 210 -2.94 -4.20 4.48
C CYS A 210 -1.41 -4.26 4.24
N TYR A 211 -0.88 -5.38 3.78
CA TYR A 211 0.52 -5.57 3.41
C TYR A 211 0.65 -5.89 1.92
N PRO A 212 1.86 -5.84 1.34
CA PRO A 212 2.06 -6.00 -0.10
C PRO A 212 1.52 -7.32 -0.66
N TYR A 213 0.94 -7.29 -1.84
CA TYR A 213 0.53 -8.47 -2.60
C TYR A 213 0.52 -8.17 -4.10
N TYR A 214 0.38 -9.20 -4.91
CA TYR A 214 0.13 -9.06 -6.34
C TYR A 214 -1.36 -9.19 -6.62
N PRO A 215 -1.99 -8.19 -7.27
CA PRO A 215 -3.43 -8.21 -7.52
C PRO A 215 -3.84 -9.22 -8.58
N SER A 216 -5.09 -9.63 -8.49
CA SER A 216 -5.81 -10.42 -9.47
C SER A 216 -6.18 -9.58 -10.70
N ARG A 217 -6.25 -10.22 -11.87
CA ARG A 217 -6.82 -9.60 -13.07
C ARG A 217 -8.32 -9.38 -12.99
N GLU A 218 -8.99 -10.06 -12.07
CA GLU A 218 -10.44 -9.90 -11.86
C GLU A 218 -10.80 -8.66 -11.03
N HIS A 219 -9.97 -8.36 -10.02
CA HIS A 219 -10.21 -7.26 -9.10
C HIS A 219 -8.93 -6.89 -8.35
N TYR A 220 -8.58 -5.59 -8.33
CA TYR A 220 -7.32 -5.09 -7.74
C TYR A 220 -7.18 -5.36 -6.23
N LEU A 221 -8.29 -5.43 -5.48
CA LEU A 221 -8.28 -5.77 -4.03
C LEU A 221 -8.08 -7.25 -3.75
N LYS A 222 -8.23 -8.08 -4.77
CA LYS A 222 -8.13 -9.52 -4.65
C LYS A 222 -6.69 -9.96 -4.95
N PRO A 223 -6.01 -10.70 -4.05
CA PRO A 223 -4.73 -11.31 -4.39
C PRO A 223 -4.88 -12.31 -5.56
N ALA A 224 -3.93 -12.29 -6.48
CA ALA A 224 -3.90 -13.24 -7.60
C ALA A 224 -3.90 -14.69 -7.10
N GLN A 225 -4.75 -15.51 -7.70
CA GLN A 225 -4.97 -16.91 -7.31
C GLN A 225 -4.00 -17.88 -7.99
N GLY A 226 -3.28 -17.44 -9.01
CA GLY A 226 -2.30 -18.25 -9.71
C GLY A 226 -1.71 -17.50 -10.90
N LYS A 227 -0.85 -18.18 -11.66
CA LYS A 227 -0.07 -17.56 -12.75
C LYS A 227 -0.93 -16.90 -13.83
N ALA A 228 -2.07 -17.46 -14.18
CA ALA A 228 -2.95 -16.91 -15.22
C ALA A 228 -3.67 -15.62 -14.75
N ASP A 229 -3.83 -15.46 -13.46
CA ASP A 229 -4.53 -14.33 -12.80
C ASP A 229 -3.55 -13.25 -12.31
N PHE A 230 -2.27 -13.46 -12.42
CA PHE A 230 -1.21 -12.67 -11.85
C PHE A 230 -0.98 -11.36 -12.62
N ILE A 231 -0.84 -10.25 -11.88
CA ILE A 231 -0.34 -8.97 -12.37
C ILE A 231 1.01 -8.71 -11.72
N ASP A 232 2.06 -8.50 -12.51
CA ASP A 232 3.42 -8.23 -12.02
C ASP A 232 3.60 -6.77 -11.56
N CYS A 233 2.68 -6.33 -10.69
CA CYS A 233 2.69 -5.04 -10.04
C CYS A 233 2.38 -5.24 -8.56
N VAL A 234 3.28 -4.84 -7.68
CA VAL A 234 3.05 -4.93 -6.23
C VAL A 234 2.02 -3.89 -5.83
N CYS A 235 0.91 -4.33 -5.28
CA CYS A 235 -0.11 -3.46 -4.72
C CYS A 235 0.24 -3.15 -3.27
N LEU A 236 0.40 -1.87 -2.95
CA LEU A 236 0.66 -1.37 -1.60
C LEU A 236 -0.57 -0.68 -1.05
N ASP A 237 -0.71 -0.71 0.28
CA ASP A 237 -1.70 0.07 1.00
C ASP A 237 -1.29 1.55 1.06
N GLY A 238 -2.29 2.44 1.12
CA GLY A 238 -2.06 3.88 1.19
C GLY A 238 -1.64 4.36 2.57
N TRP A 239 -2.17 3.74 3.62
CA TRP A 239 -1.85 4.13 5.00
C TRP A 239 -2.11 3.03 6.02
N THR A 240 -1.29 3.05 7.06
CA THR A 240 -1.39 2.11 8.17
C THR A 240 -2.40 2.61 9.20
N CYS A 241 -3.46 1.84 9.41
CA CYS A 241 -4.51 2.12 10.38
C CYS A 241 -4.41 1.25 11.63
N ASP A 242 -4.97 1.74 12.73
CA ASP A 242 -5.34 0.94 13.88
C ASP A 242 -6.42 -0.08 13.47
N PHE A 243 -6.21 -1.34 13.76
CA PHE A 243 -7.08 -2.43 13.29
C PHE A 243 -8.47 -2.42 13.92
N LEU A 244 -8.59 -1.91 15.14
CA LEU A 244 -9.88 -1.80 15.81
C LEU A 244 -10.68 -0.62 15.29
N THR A 245 -10.04 0.52 15.01
CA THR A 245 -10.74 1.65 14.39
C THR A 245 -11.11 1.34 12.94
N ALA A 246 -10.27 0.61 12.21
CA ALA A 246 -10.53 0.21 10.82
C ALA A 246 -11.81 -0.63 10.62
N ARG A 247 -12.35 -1.25 11.67
CA ARG A 247 -13.64 -1.98 11.61
C ARG A 247 -14.84 -1.06 11.43
N ARG A 248 -14.69 0.23 11.71
CA ARG A 248 -15.78 1.18 11.69
C ARG A 248 -16.04 1.72 10.30
N GLN A 249 -17.27 2.13 10.06
CA GLN A 249 -17.67 2.78 8.81
C GLN A 249 -17.67 4.29 8.96
N GLY A 250 -17.06 4.97 7.97
CA GLY A 250 -17.15 6.44 7.90
C GLY A 250 -16.61 7.16 9.14
N PHE A 251 -17.16 8.33 9.40
CA PHE A 251 -16.84 9.17 10.56
C PHE A 251 -17.82 8.92 11.69
N GLU A 252 -17.31 8.63 12.87
CA GLU A 252 -18.12 8.31 14.02
C GLU A 252 -17.49 8.90 15.29
N GLY A 253 -18.20 9.82 15.96
CA GLY A 253 -17.76 10.37 17.24
C GLY A 253 -16.42 11.14 17.21
N GLY A 254 -16.08 11.80 16.09
CA GLY A 254 -14.84 12.56 15.94
C GLY A 254 -13.63 11.72 15.51
N PHE A 255 -13.81 10.46 15.17
CA PHE A 255 -12.80 9.60 14.57
C PHE A 255 -13.41 8.72 13.48
N ASN A 256 -12.57 8.07 12.70
CA ASN A 256 -12.97 7.28 11.53
C ASN A 256 -12.09 6.04 11.35
N SER A 257 -12.39 5.25 10.33
CA SER A 257 -11.63 4.04 9.99
C SER A 257 -10.18 4.30 9.52
N ARG A 258 -9.74 5.56 9.49
CA ARG A 258 -8.39 5.94 9.07
C ARG A 258 -7.50 6.34 10.23
N VAL A 259 -7.96 6.22 11.48
CA VAL A 259 -7.14 6.48 12.67
C VAL A 259 -5.97 5.49 12.73
N GLY A 260 -4.79 5.99 13.02
CA GLY A 260 -3.55 5.23 13.06
C GLY A 260 -2.35 6.10 12.72
N VAL A 261 -1.47 5.65 11.82
CA VAL A 261 -0.28 6.41 11.42
C VAL A 261 -0.59 7.48 10.37
N GLY A 262 -1.40 7.17 9.44
CA GLY A 262 -1.77 8.10 8.39
C GLY A 262 -3.03 7.64 7.72
N PRO A 263 -3.88 8.50 7.25
CA PRO A 263 -3.72 9.95 7.09
C PRO A 263 -3.73 10.71 8.40
N ILE A 264 -3.38 11.97 8.35
CA ILE A 264 -3.14 12.85 9.50
C ILE A 264 -4.40 13.15 10.35
N GLU A 265 -5.58 12.74 9.91
CA GLU A 265 -6.82 12.90 10.68
C GLU A 265 -6.68 12.37 12.12
N THR A 266 -5.77 11.43 12.33
CA THR A 266 -5.44 10.95 13.69
C THR A 266 -5.11 12.08 14.64
N VAL A 267 -4.20 12.96 14.28
CA VAL A 267 -3.84 14.12 15.14
C VAL A 267 -4.93 15.20 15.11
N GLY A 268 -5.50 15.46 13.95
CA GLY A 268 -6.58 16.45 13.77
C GLY A 268 -7.81 16.11 14.61
N ASN A 269 -8.21 14.83 14.62
CA ASN A 269 -9.42 14.38 15.32
C ASN A 269 -9.20 14.10 16.82
N LEU A 270 -8.05 13.55 17.18
CA LEU A 270 -7.77 13.13 18.56
C LEU A 270 -6.99 14.17 19.38
N GLY A 271 -6.49 15.22 18.73
CA GLY A 271 -5.57 16.19 19.32
C GLY A 271 -4.13 15.67 19.40
N VAL A 272 -3.18 16.58 19.56
CA VAL A 272 -1.74 16.31 19.44
C VAL A 272 -1.26 15.18 20.36
N ALA A 273 -1.61 15.25 21.65
CA ALA A 273 -1.10 14.28 22.63
C ALA A 273 -1.62 12.86 22.39
N VAL A 274 -2.94 12.72 22.16
CA VAL A 274 -3.57 11.42 21.92
C VAL A 274 -3.20 10.91 20.53
N GLY A 275 -3.24 11.77 19.52
CA GLY A 275 -2.93 11.41 18.15
C GLY A 275 -1.49 10.93 17.97
N ARG A 276 -0.48 11.62 18.54
CA ARG A 276 0.92 11.18 18.51
C ARG A 276 1.11 9.83 19.19
N LYS A 277 0.44 9.64 20.33
CA LYS A 277 0.46 8.35 21.03
C LYS A 277 -0.12 7.25 20.14
N GLU A 278 -1.27 7.51 19.53
CA GLU A 278 -1.94 6.58 18.63
C GLU A 278 -1.09 6.21 17.42
N MET A 279 -0.44 7.18 16.79
CA MET A 279 0.52 6.92 15.71
C MET A 279 1.64 5.97 16.15
N MET A 280 2.17 6.15 17.37
CA MET A 280 3.22 5.28 17.91
C MET A 280 2.71 3.90 18.30
N ASP A 281 1.52 3.80 18.89
CA ASP A 281 0.92 2.51 19.26
C ASP A 281 0.58 1.69 18.01
N THR A 282 0.00 2.31 17.00
CA THR A 282 -0.24 1.68 15.69
C THR A 282 1.07 1.23 15.02
N THR A 283 2.11 2.07 15.05
CA THR A 283 3.44 1.67 14.55
C THR A 283 3.96 0.44 15.30
N ALA A 284 3.79 0.37 16.61
CA ALA A 284 4.25 -0.74 17.43
C ALA A 284 3.53 -2.06 17.11
N ILE A 285 2.25 -2.02 16.74
CA ILE A 285 1.50 -3.21 16.29
C ILE A 285 2.23 -3.87 15.11
N HIS A 286 2.69 -3.07 14.15
CA HIS A 286 3.38 -3.56 12.96
C HIS A 286 4.87 -3.87 13.23
N PHE A 287 5.56 -3.04 13.99
CA PHE A 287 7.01 -3.14 14.18
C PHE A 287 7.43 -4.10 15.29
N ASP A 288 6.60 -4.33 16.29
CA ASP A 288 6.88 -5.31 17.34
C ASP A 288 6.19 -6.66 17.01
N ARG A 289 4.88 -6.75 17.24
CA ARG A 289 4.14 -8.00 17.06
C ARG A 289 4.02 -8.42 15.60
N GLY A 290 3.73 -7.48 14.70
CA GLY A 290 3.60 -7.74 13.26
C GLY A 290 4.91 -8.27 12.67
N GLN A 291 6.04 -7.64 12.99
CA GLN A 291 7.35 -8.10 12.56
C GLN A 291 7.69 -9.50 13.08
N ALA A 292 7.36 -9.79 14.34
CA ALA A 292 7.59 -11.12 14.91
C ALA A 292 6.74 -12.21 14.21
N LEU A 293 5.51 -11.89 13.82
CA LEU A 293 4.59 -12.83 13.15
C LEU A 293 4.90 -13.03 11.66
N ASN A 294 5.29 -11.96 10.97
CA ASN A 294 5.43 -11.94 9.50
C ASN A 294 6.89 -11.97 9.02
N GLY A 295 7.85 -11.82 9.94
CA GLY A 295 9.28 -11.71 9.59
C GLY A 295 9.70 -10.30 9.23
N PHE A 296 8.78 -9.44 8.83
CA PHE A 296 9.01 -8.01 8.61
C PHE A 296 7.83 -7.18 9.12
N GLY A 297 8.09 -5.92 9.44
CA GLY A 297 7.09 -4.90 9.74
C GLY A 297 7.07 -3.84 8.66
N PHE A 298 5.89 -3.46 8.21
CA PHE A 298 5.70 -2.40 7.22
C PHE A 298 4.69 -1.37 7.73
N VAL A 299 5.09 -0.11 7.66
CA VAL A 299 4.26 1.04 8.02
C VAL A 299 4.34 2.06 6.90
N THR A 300 3.21 2.54 6.46
CA THR A 300 3.11 3.56 5.40
C THR A 300 2.17 4.68 5.79
N SER A 301 2.40 5.85 5.23
CA SER A 301 1.56 7.04 5.43
C SER A 301 1.51 7.89 4.18
N ILE A 302 0.33 8.45 3.90
CA ILE A 302 0.14 9.46 2.85
C ILE A 302 -0.40 10.73 3.52
N TRP A 303 0.31 11.83 3.35
CA TRP A 303 -0.06 13.12 3.92
C TRP A 303 -0.15 14.19 2.85
N GLU A 304 -1.31 14.76 2.70
CA GLU A 304 -1.53 15.93 1.88
C GLU A 304 -0.88 17.17 2.51
N LEU A 305 -0.43 18.10 1.67
CA LEU A 305 0.15 19.35 2.15
C LEU A 305 -0.88 20.25 2.85
N SER A 306 -2.15 20.17 2.45
CA SER A 306 -3.28 20.92 3.03
C SER A 306 -3.49 20.63 4.51
N ILE A 307 -3.16 19.45 4.99
CA ILE A 307 -3.44 19.03 6.36
C ILE A 307 -2.47 19.64 7.40
N GLY A 308 -1.27 20.06 6.99
CA GLY A 308 -0.27 20.64 7.89
C GLY A 308 0.39 19.60 8.82
N HIS A 309 0.46 19.89 10.12
CA HIS A 309 1.01 18.99 11.15
C HIS A 309 2.46 18.53 10.93
N ASP A 310 3.29 19.35 10.32
CA ASP A 310 4.70 19.04 10.05
C ASP A 310 5.50 18.68 11.30
N GLU A 311 5.22 19.34 12.43
CA GLU A 311 5.87 19.03 13.71
C GLU A 311 5.44 17.66 14.29
N ASP A 312 4.25 17.18 13.95
CA ASP A 312 3.79 15.86 14.36
C ASP A 312 4.49 14.76 13.54
N LEU A 313 4.75 15.04 12.25
CA LEU A 313 5.58 14.17 11.40
C LEU A 313 7.00 14.04 11.96
N THR A 314 7.63 15.19 12.30
CA THR A 314 8.96 15.20 12.93
C THR A 314 8.98 14.36 14.20
N ALA A 315 8.06 14.63 15.12
CA ALA A 315 8.00 13.97 16.42
C ALA A 315 7.77 12.45 16.29
N TRP A 316 6.91 12.03 15.36
CA TRP A 316 6.67 10.62 15.10
C TRP A 316 7.91 9.92 14.54
N LEU A 317 8.58 10.49 13.53
CA LEU A 317 9.80 9.90 12.94
C LEU A 317 10.96 9.84 13.96
N GLU A 318 11.14 10.87 14.79
CA GLU A 318 12.12 10.85 15.89
C GLU A 318 11.84 9.71 16.88
N ALA A 319 10.57 9.56 17.29
CA ALA A 319 10.16 8.50 18.21
C ALA A 319 10.34 7.09 17.60
N VAL A 320 10.02 6.92 16.32
CA VAL A 320 10.27 5.68 15.58
C VAL A 320 11.74 5.32 15.55
N ARG A 321 12.61 6.27 15.21
CA ARG A 321 14.06 6.05 15.18
C ARG A 321 14.64 5.76 16.57
N ALA A 322 14.13 6.42 17.59
CA ALA A 322 14.56 6.17 18.96
C ALA A 322 14.17 4.77 19.45
N ARG A 323 12.97 4.31 19.12
CA ARG A 323 12.46 3.01 19.57
C ARG A 323 12.93 1.83 18.70
N TRP A 324 13.01 2.03 17.38
CA TRP A 324 13.43 1.01 16.40
C TRP A 324 14.52 1.57 15.47
N PRO A 325 15.77 1.65 15.96
CA PRO A 325 16.87 2.29 15.22
C PRO A 325 17.28 1.54 13.94
N ASP A 326 16.82 0.30 13.77
CA ASP A 326 17.01 -0.52 12.58
C ASP A 326 15.93 -0.30 11.49
N THR A 327 15.00 0.65 11.72
CA THR A 327 13.96 0.96 10.73
C THR A 327 14.57 1.57 9.47
N ARG A 328 14.23 0.99 8.34
CA ARG A 328 14.59 1.49 7.02
C ARG A 328 13.49 2.41 6.50
N VAL A 329 13.79 3.71 6.46
CA VAL A 329 12.88 4.74 5.94
C VAL A 329 13.23 4.97 4.48
N MET A 330 12.34 4.57 3.58
CA MET A 330 12.61 4.49 2.15
C MET A 330 11.40 4.89 1.30
N THR A 331 11.59 5.03 0.00
CA THR A 331 10.51 5.40 -0.92
C THR A 331 9.56 4.22 -1.17
N GLU A 332 8.32 4.52 -1.58
CA GLU A 332 7.32 3.50 -1.94
C GLU A 332 7.85 2.54 -3.00
N GLY A 333 8.41 3.09 -4.08
CA GLY A 333 8.96 2.28 -5.15
C GLY A 333 10.09 1.38 -4.71
N ALA A 334 11.03 1.90 -3.91
CA ALA A 334 12.14 1.11 -3.40
C ALA A 334 11.67 -0.02 -2.49
N PHE A 335 10.71 0.24 -1.59
CA PHE A 335 10.14 -0.80 -0.74
C PHE A 335 9.41 -1.88 -1.55
N GLY A 336 8.53 -1.47 -2.46
CA GLY A 336 7.78 -2.42 -3.28
C GLY A 336 8.69 -3.30 -4.15
N LEU A 337 9.74 -2.75 -4.74
CA LEU A 337 10.73 -3.52 -5.50
C LEU A 337 11.56 -4.45 -4.62
N GLU A 338 11.91 -4.04 -3.41
CA GLU A 338 12.58 -4.92 -2.47
C GLU A 338 11.68 -6.08 -2.06
N TRP A 339 10.43 -5.81 -1.71
CA TRP A 339 9.47 -6.87 -1.41
C TRP A 339 9.29 -7.83 -2.61
N ARG A 340 9.16 -7.28 -3.82
CA ARG A 340 9.04 -8.05 -5.06
C ARG A 340 10.23 -8.99 -5.27
N SER A 341 11.44 -8.55 -4.94
CA SER A 341 12.66 -9.38 -5.07
C SER A 341 12.69 -10.59 -4.14
N HIS A 342 11.94 -10.52 -3.03
CA HIS A 342 11.80 -11.60 -2.04
C HIS A 342 10.51 -12.42 -2.21
N THR A 343 9.56 -11.94 -3.00
CA THR A 343 8.21 -12.52 -3.11
C THR A 343 7.81 -12.61 -4.59
N PRO A 344 8.09 -13.72 -5.26
CA PRO A 344 7.84 -13.84 -6.71
C PRO A 344 6.36 -13.99 -7.09
N ASN A 345 5.49 -14.35 -6.14
CA ASN A 345 4.05 -14.53 -6.32
C ASN A 345 3.36 -14.56 -4.93
N ASN A 346 2.02 -14.78 -4.92
CA ASN A 346 1.24 -14.85 -3.68
C ASN A 346 1.19 -16.25 -3.03
N ASP A 347 1.94 -17.24 -3.49
CA ASP A 347 1.80 -18.63 -3.00
C ASP A 347 2.14 -18.75 -1.50
N ALA A 348 3.14 -18.02 -1.04
CA ALA A 348 3.56 -17.97 0.35
C ALA A 348 2.89 -16.87 1.19
N LEU A 349 1.97 -16.08 0.60
CA LEU A 349 1.33 -14.98 1.28
C LEU A 349 0.53 -15.47 2.49
N ASN A 350 0.90 -15.00 3.69
CA ASN A 350 0.28 -15.39 4.96
C ASN A 350 0.63 -14.37 6.05
N TYR A 351 -0.11 -13.27 6.08
CA TYR A 351 0.08 -12.22 7.06
C TYR A 351 -0.80 -12.43 8.29
N ARG A 352 -0.24 -12.16 9.46
CA ARG A 352 -0.92 -12.27 10.74
C ARG A 352 -0.69 -11.00 11.55
N PHE A 353 -1.75 -10.48 12.15
CA PHE A 353 -1.68 -9.33 13.04
C PHE A 353 -2.49 -9.60 14.30
N GLU A 354 -2.02 -9.06 15.40
CA GLU A 354 -2.69 -9.11 16.69
C GLU A 354 -2.58 -7.74 17.35
N GLU A 355 -3.71 -7.19 17.72
CA GLU A 355 -3.81 -5.91 18.40
C GLU A 355 -4.70 -6.00 19.61
N LYS A 356 -4.26 -5.42 20.72
CA LYS A 356 -5.10 -5.01 21.85
C LYS A 356 -5.34 -3.52 21.74
N GLY A 357 -6.56 -3.08 22.04
CA GLY A 357 -6.93 -1.68 21.91
C GLY A 357 -5.95 -0.74 22.59
N THR A 358 -5.59 0.32 21.89
CA THR A 358 -4.65 1.36 22.32
C THR A 358 -5.22 2.28 23.39
N GLY A 359 -6.57 2.30 23.50
CA GLY A 359 -7.33 3.20 24.36
C GLY A 359 -7.74 4.50 23.68
N ALA A 360 -7.41 4.67 22.40
CA ALA A 360 -7.98 5.72 21.58
C ALA A 360 -9.48 5.45 21.31
N PRO A 361 -10.26 6.48 20.98
CA PRO A 361 -11.65 6.30 20.58
C PRO A 361 -11.75 5.33 19.40
N GLY A 362 -12.54 4.26 19.56
CA GLY A 362 -12.66 3.19 18.56
C GLY A 362 -11.68 2.03 18.72
N SER A 363 -10.67 2.19 19.56
CA SER A 363 -9.66 1.18 19.91
C SER A 363 -9.69 0.94 21.43
N GLU A 364 -10.82 0.46 21.95
CA GLU A 364 -11.08 0.26 23.36
C GLU A 364 -10.16 -0.83 23.95
N LYS A 365 -9.58 -0.57 25.13
CA LYS A 365 -8.55 -1.42 25.76
C LYS A 365 -9.00 -2.85 26.07
N GLU A 366 -10.28 -3.05 26.27
CA GLU A 366 -10.90 -4.36 26.49
C GLU A 366 -11.02 -5.21 25.24
N LEU A 367 -10.83 -4.62 24.05
CA LEU A 367 -10.92 -5.32 22.78
C LEU A 367 -9.58 -5.89 22.34
N GLU A 368 -9.63 -7.01 21.70
CA GLU A 368 -8.52 -7.62 20.95
C GLU A 368 -9.01 -8.01 19.57
N ILE A 369 -8.23 -7.71 18.54
CA ILE A 369 -8.49 -8.15 17.16
C ILE A 369 -7.30 -8.95 16.64
N LYS A 370 -7.58 -10.00 15.88
CA LYS A 370 -6.59 -10.79 15.15
C LYS A 370 -6.97 -10.86 13.70
N TRP A 371 -6.01 -10.53 12.83
CA TRP A 371 -6.16 -10.67 11.40
C TRP A 371 -5.30 -11.79 10.86
N PHE A 372 -5.88 -12.56 9.94
CA PHE A 372 -5.25 -13.61 9.15
C PHE A 372 -5.54 -13.29 7.68
N MET A 373 -4.51 -12.94 6.91
CA MET A 373 -4.65 -12.52 5.52
C MET A 373 -3.72 -13.35 4.64
N ASN A 374 -4.30 -14.09 3.72
CA ASN A 374 -3.57 -14.95 2.81
C ASN A 374 -4.15 -14.87 1.39
N ARG A 375 -3.60 -15.64 0.46
CA ARG A 375 -4.08 -15.65 -0.93
C ARG A 375 -5.55 -16.05 -1.06
N GLU A 376 -6.06 -16.92 -0.20
CA GLU A 376 -7.38 -17.53 -0.35
C GLU A 376 -8.48 -16.72 0.35
N PHE A 377 -8.14 -16.08 1.48
CA PHE A 377 -9.09 -15.28 2.26
C PHE A 377 -8.39 -14.33 3.23
N ARG A 378 -9.16 -13.37 3.73
CA ARG A 378 -8.85 -12.65 4.96
C ARG A 378 -9.90 -12.97 6.02
N LEU A 379 -9.46 -13.07 7.27
CA LEU A 379 -10.28 -13.36 8.44
C LEU A 379 -9.91 -12.41 9.57
N ALA A 380 -10.89 -11.74 10.18
CA ALA A 380 -10.71 -10.99 11.41
C ALA A 380 -11.52 -11.63 12.54
N LEU A 381 -10.86 -11.82 13.67
CA LEU A 381 -11.48 -12.29 14.91
C LEU A 381 -11.39 -11.20 15.96
N ILE A 382 -12.50 -10.80 16.54
CA ILE A 382 -12.58 -9.83 17.64
C ILE A 382 -12.98 -10.52 18.93
N ARG A 383 -12.38 -10.11 20.06
CA ARG A 383 -12.73 -10.54 21.40
C ARG A 383 -12.91 -9.33 22.32
N ASP A 384 -13.93 -9.37 23.14
CA ASP A 384 -14.15 -8.42 24.25
C ASP A 384 -13.80 -9.13 25.56
N TRP A 385 -12.67 -8.71 26.17
CA TRP A 385 -12.16 -9.30 27.41
C TRP A 385 -13.01 -8.92 28.63
N GLN A 386 -13.66 -7.76 28.62
CA GLN A 386 -14.52 -7.32 29.71
C GLN A 386 -15.79 -8.15 29.78
N LYS A 387 -16.34 -8.51 28.61
CA LYS A 387 -17.52 -9.34 28.48
C LYS A 387 -17.19 -10.85 28.43
N ASP A 388 -15.90 -11.20 28.49
CA ASP A 388 -15.40 -12.59 28.33
C ASP A 388 -15.97 -13.29 27.08
N THR A 389 -16.12 -12.56 25.98
CA THR A 389 -16.61 -13.16 24.73
C THR A 389 -15.59 -14.14 24.16
N PRO A 390 -16.02 -15.23 23.50
CA PRO A 390 -15.12 -15.97 22.62
C PRO A 390 -14.67 -15.07 21.45
N PRO A 391 -13.58 -15.41 20.75
CA PRO A 391 -13.24 -14.76 19.48
C PRO A 391 -14.37 -14.92 18.48
N MET A 392 -14.87 -13.79 17.99
CA MET A 392 -16.00 -13.75 17.04
C MET A 392 -15.52 -13.27 15.68
N VAL A 393 -16.02 -13.84 14.62
CA VAL A 393 -15.73 -13.44 13.23
C VAL A 393 -16.29 -12.05 12.99
N LEU A 394 -15.39 -11.11 12.75
CA LEU A 394 -15.70 -9.74 12.39
C LEU A 394 -15.68 -9.52 10.88
N ASP A 395 -14.79 -10.20 10.18
CA ASP A 395 -14.63 -10.16 8.72
C ASP A 395 -14.23 -11.57 8.24
N PHE A 396 -14.85 -12.02 7.18
CA PHE A 396 -14.42 -13.20 6.45
C PHE A 396 -14.69 -12.97 4.97
N THR A 397 -13.63 -12.65 4.22
CA THR A 397 -13.70 -12.33 2.79
C THR A 397 -12.90 -13.36 2.00
N ARG A 398 -13.57 -14.08 1.12
CA ARG A 398 -12.99 -15.17 0.32
C ARG A 398 -12.47 -14.66 -1.01
N TYR A 399 -11.16 -14.79 -1.23
CA TYR A 399 -10.50 -14.39 -2.47
C TYR A 399 -10.53 -15.45 -3.59
N ASP A 400 -10.86 -16.70 -3.26
CA ASP A 400 -11.03 -17.77 -4.25
C ASP A 400 -12.35 -17.67 -5.03
N LEU A 401 -13.28 -16.85 -4.56
CA LEU A 401 -14.52 -16.59 -5.28
C LEU A 401 -14.32 -15.59 -6.42
N LYS A 402 -15.14 -15.71 -7.45
CA LYS A 402 -15.12 -14.76 -8.57
C LYS A 402 -15.70 -13.41 -8.16
N ALA A 403 -14.97 -12.37 -8.48
CA ALA A 403 -15.43 -10.99 -8.30
C ALA A 403 -14.83 -10.13 -9.40
N ALA A 404 -15.68 -9.46 -10.17
CA ALA A 404 -15.23 -8.56 -11.22
C ALA A 404 -15.33 -7.11 -10.76
N GLU A 405 -14.37 -6.31 -11.17
CA GLU A 405 -14.43 -4.86 -10.99
C GLU A 405 -15.60 -4.25 -11.75
N PRO A 406 -16.16 -3.13 -11.26
CA PRO A 406 -17.11 -2.32 -12.03
C PRO A 406 -16.54 -1.94 -13.39
N GLN A 407 -17.39 -1.95 -14.44
CA GLN A 407 -16.96 -1.64 -15.80
C GLN A 407 -17.20 -0.19 -16.23
N GLY A 408 -17.97 0.56 -15.48
CA GLY A 408 -18.30 1.96 -15.76
C GLY A 408 -17.84 2.89 -14.64
N LEU A 409 -18.28 4.16 -14.74
CA LEU A 409 -18.07 5.17 -13.72
C LEU A 409 -18.99 4.94 -12.52
N GLN A 410 -18.77 3.87 -11.81
CA GLN A 410 -19.51 3.50 -10.61
C GLN A 410 -18.69 3.84 -9.38
N ARG A 411 -19.38 4.20 -8.29
CA ARG A 411 -18.74 4.54 -7.02
C ARG A 411 -18.59 3.37 -6.06
N GLU A 412 -19.09 2.20 -6.40
CA GLU A 412 -19.04 1.02 -5.54
C GLU A 412 -17.94 0.07 -6.03
N TRP A 413 -16.81 0.10 -5.35
CA TRP A 413 -15.62 -0.70 -5.67
C TRP A 413 -15.27 -1.70 -4.56
N SER A 414 -16.10 -1.79 -3.52
CA SER A 414 -15.84 -2.70 -2.40
C SER A 414 -15.89 -4.15 -2.83
N LEU A 415 -14.77 -4.85 -2.69
CA LEU A 415 -14.73 -6.30 -2.87
C LEU A 415 -15.60 -7.02 -1.82
N MET A 416 -15.66 -6.49 -0.61
CA MET A 416 -16.49 -7.06 0.45
C MET A 416 -17.96 -7.05 0.10
N ASN A 417 -18.49 -5.98 -0.50
CA ASN A 417 -19.87 -5.89 -0.90
C ASN A 417 -20.24 -6.92 -1.96
N VAL A 418 -19.29 -7.30 -2.81
CA VAL A 418 -19.48 -8.34 -3.82
C VAL A 418 -19.45 -9.74 -3.21
N LEU A 419 -18.46 -10.02 -2.36
CA LEU A 419 -18.20 -11.37 -1.85
C LEU A 419 -18.95 -11.69 -0.56
N ASN A 420 -19.25 -10.69 0.27
CA ASN A 420 -19.91 -10.85 1.57
C ASN A 420 -21.39 -10.52 1.57
N GLN A 421 -22.06 -10.53 0.41
CA GLN A 421 -23.45 -10.16 0.25
C GLN A 421 -23.71 -8.67 0.53
N LYS A 422 -23.77 -7.89 -0.52
CA LYS A 422 -24.04 -6.43 -0.61
C LYS A 422 -24.46 -5.77 0.71
N GLY A 423 -23.59 -4.95 1.28
CA GLY A 423 -23.89 -4.10 2.42
C GLY A 423 -23.84 -4.76 3.79
N THR A 424 -23.48 -6.04 3.91
CA THR A 424 -23.31 -6.71 5.19
C THR A 424 -21.86 -7.09 5.43
N ARG A 425 -21.17 -6.26 6.15
CA ARG A 425 -19.93 -6.67 6.80
C ARG A 425 -20.27 -7.57 7.98
N PRO A 426 -19.51 -8.66 8.24
CA PRO A 426 -19.64 -9.41 9.49
C PRO A 426 -19.51 -8.54 10.75
N GLN A 427 -18.80 -7.41 10.68
CA GLN A 427 -18.65 -6.48 11.79
C GLN A 427 -19.96 -5.87 12.29
N ASP A 428 -20.99 -5.77 11.44
CA ASP A 428 -22.31 -5.28 11.85
C ASP A 428 -23.01 -6.31 12.75
N LYS A 429 -22.70 -7.59 12.56
CA LYS A 429 -23.22 -8.72 13.36
C LYS A 429 -22.11 -9.77 13.50
N PRO A 430 -21.13 -9.55 14.40
CA PRO A 430 -20.10 -10.56 14.66
C PRO A 430 -20.71 -11.91 15.03
N ARG A 431 -20.15 -13.00 14.52
CA ARG A 431 -20.66 -14.36 14.73
C ARG A 431 -19.55 -15.31 15.14
N LEU A 432 -19.93 -16.42 15.78
CA LEU A 432 -18.98 -17.47 16.15
C LEU A 432 -18.40 -18.14 14.88
N LEU A 433 -17.16 -18.64 14.96
CA LEU A 433 -16.60 -19.47 13.88
C LEU A 433 -17.50 -20.67 13.56
N SER A 434 -18.10 -21.27 14.57
CA SER A 434 -19.05 -22.40 14.42
C SER A 434 -20.35 -22.03 13.67
N GLN A 435 -20.64 -20.75 13.51
CA GLN A 435 -21.80 -20.26 12.76
C GLN A 435 -21.50 -19.99 11.28
N LEU A 436 -20.24 -20.12 10.86
CA LEU A 436 -19.87 -20.12 9.44
C LEU A 436 -20.32 -21.42 8.78
N SER A 437 -20.36 -21.44 7.44
CA SER A 437 -20.62 -22.67 6.70
C SER A 437 -19.56 -23.73 6.99
N ALA A 438 -19.90 -25.02 6.85
CA ALA A 438 -18.95 -26.11 7.07
C ALA A 438 -17.73 -26.00 6.10
N ASP A 439 -17.94 -25.56 4.85
CA ASP A 439 -16.86 -25.31 3.89
C ASP A 439 -15.92 -24.20 4.37
N ASP A 440 -16.47 -23.08 4.86
CA ASP A 440 -15.68 -21.96 5.36
C ASP A 440 -14.87 -22.36 6.61
N GLN A 441 -15.50 -23.07 7.55
CA GLN A 441 -14.82 -23.62 8.73
C GLN A 441 -13.67 -24.55 8.34
N GLN A 442 -13.91 -25.45 7.39
CA GLN A 442 -12.88 -26.39 6.92
C GLN A 442 -11.70 -25.64 6.29
N ARG A 443 -11.93 -24.60 5.47
CA ARG A 443 -10.88 -23.77 4.89
C ARG A 443 -10.06 -23.04 5.95
N ILE A 444 -10.73 -22.42 6.90
CA ILE A 444 -10.07 -21.71 8.00
C ILE A 444 -9.19 -22.67 8.80
N TYR A 445 -9.73 -23.80 9.20
CA TYR A 445 -9.01 -24.78 10.03
C TYR A 445 -7.90 -25.51 9.25
N ALA A 446 -8.05 -25.74 7.96
CA ALA A 446 -6.98 -26.28 7.13
C ALA A 446 -5.77 -25.33 7.06
N ARG A 447 -6.00 -24.02 7.05
CA ARG A 447 -4.95 -23.02 7.01
C ARG A 447 -4.42 -22.63 8.39
N TYR A 448 -5.29 -22.62 9.40
CA TYR A 448 -5.01 -22.21 10.79
C TYR A 448 -5.56 -23.25 11.78
N PRO A 449 -4.86 -24.40 11.91
CA PRO A 449 -5.33 -25.49 12.80
C PRO A 449 -5.49 -25.08 14.26
N GLU A 450 -4.73 -24.08 14.71
CA GLU A 450 -4.82 -23.53 16.06
C GLU A 450 -6.19 -22.93 16.40
N LEU A 451 -7.00 -22.59 15.40
CA LEU A 451 -8.35 -22.06 15.61
C LEU A 451 -9.38 -23.14 15.94
N HIS A 452 -9.08 -24.44 15.77
CA HIS A 452 -9.95 -25.53 16.22
C HIS A 452 -10.20 -25.53 17.73
N GLY A 453 -9.21 -25.15 18.52
CA GLY A 453 -9.29 -25.14 20.00
C GLY A 453 -9.94 -23.91 20.61
N VAL A 454 -10.37 -22.96 19.78
CA VAL A 454 -10.97 -21.71 20.25
C VAL A 454 -12.38 -22.02 20.79
N LYS A 455 -12.64 -21.67 22.08
CA LYS A 455 -13.97 -21.82 22.68
C LYS A 455 -15.02 -21.10 21.84
N GLN A 456 -16.08 -21.85 21.49
CA GLN A 456 -17.16 -21.36 20.63
C GLN A 456 -18.47 -21.11 21.42
N GLU A 457 -18.42 -21.17 22.75
CA GLU A 457 -19.57 -20.96 23.58
C GLU A 457 -19.56 -19.58 24.19
N LEU A 458 -20.66 -18.86 24.02
CA LEU A 458 -20.96 -17.68 24.82
C LEU A 458 -21.27 -18.19 26.24
N ARG A 459 -20.55 -17.76 27.26
CA ARG A 459 -20.98 -17.95 28.63
C ARG A 459 -22.25 -17.13 28.82
N GLY A 460 -23.38 -17.82 29.04
CA GLY A 460 -24.68 -17.22 29.30
C GLY A 460 -24.72 -16.41 30.60
#